data_fa51bf9e60ee5a6e322cfd35a9a4b5f1
#
_entry.id   fa51bf9e60ee5a6e322cfd35a9a4b5f1
#
_cell.length_a   1.000
_cell.length_b   1.000
_cell.length_c   1.000
_cell.angle_alpha   90.00
_cell.angle_beta   90.00
_cell.angle_gamma   90.00
#
_symmetry.space_group_name_H-M   'P 1'
#
loop_
_entity.id
_entity.type
_entity.pdbx_description
1 polymer ?
#
loop_
_entity_poly.entity_id
_entity_poly.type
_entity_poly.pdbx_seq_one_letter_code
_entity_poly.pdbx_strand_id
1 'polypeptide(L)'
;KFDVLTKKGHDPSGIFRGHKADIFEGGHRVPFIVKWPKKIEAGTISDKIICTTDLLATCADLMGKVLLDNEGEDSFSMLPVFTKETEKNHLRSFTIHHSINGSFAIRKGDYKFIFCRGSGGWSFPRPGKKEAEDLPEFQLYNLKNDPKEMINLYGKLPKIENELIALFKAAIQEGRTTAGLPQKNYSSHFSSRPWEPLAVFENK
;
A
#
# COMPACT_ATOMS: atom_id res chain seq x y z
N LYS A 1 12.89 9.75 18.69
CA LYS A 1 11.63 10.19 19.37
C LYS A 1 10.67 9.03 19.59
N PHE A 2 10.53 8.08 18.63
CA PHE A 2 9.74 6.85 18.82
C PHE A 2 10.29 6.00 19.96
N ASP A 3 11.61 5.83 20.05
CA ASP A 3 12.29 5.08 21.13
C ASP A 3 11.91 5.57 22.53
N VAL A 4 11.62 6.86 22.67
CA VAL A 4 11.20 7.44 23.98
C VAL A 4 9.79 7.00 24.34
N LEU A 5 8.89 6.92 23.35
CA LEU A 5 7.51 6.46 23.57
C LEU A 5 7.48 4.96 23.87
N THR A 6 8.20 4.18 23.08
CA THR A 6 8.32 2.72 23.28
C THR A 6 8.89 2.36 24.64
N LYS A 7 9.94 3.08 25.08
CA LYS A 7 10.49 2.91 26.46
C LYS A 7 9.48 3.22 27.56
N LYS A 8 8.47 4.05 27.26
CA LYS A 8 7.36 4.35 28.18
C LYS A 8 6.16 3.42 28.01
N GLY A 9 6.30 2.33 27.23
CA GLY A 9 5.24 1.35 27.02
C GLY A 9 4.21 1.75 25.97
N HIS A 10 4.46 2.80 25.16
CA HIS A 10 3.56 3.22 24.10
C HIS A 10 4.21 3.03 22.74
N ASP A 11 3.62 2.15 21.91
CA ASP A 11 3.97 2.00 20.49
C ASP A 11 2.85 2.63 19.64
N PRO A 12 3.13 3.74 18.92
CA PRO A 12 2.12 4.40 18.09
C PRO A 12 1.66 3.54 16.90
N SER A 13 2.43 2.53 16.49
CA SER A 13 2.06 1.57 15.44
C SER A 13 1.32 0.34 15.99
N GLY A 14 1.17 0.22 17.31
CA GLY A 14 0.51 -0.89 17.99
C GLY A 14 1.22 -2.22 17.71
N ILE A 15 0.50 -3.18 17.09
CA ILE A 15 1.07 -4.49 16.75
C ILE A 15 1.86 -4.49 15.44
N PHE A 16 1.73 -3.44 14.63
CA PHE A 16 2.33 -3.41 13.30
C PHE A 16 3.79 -3.02 13.33
N ARG A 17 4.59 -3.69 12.52
CA ARG A 17 6.00 -3.40 12.36
C ARG A 17 6.23 -2.05 11.68
N GLY A 18 7.28 -1.36 12.09
CA GLY A 18 7.71 -0.09 11.51
C GLY A 18 6.86 1.11 11.94
N HIS A 19 7.23 2.27 11.41
CA HIS A 19 6.61 3.55 11.70
C HIS A 19 6.49 4.37 10.41
N LYS A 20 5.96 5.58 10.51
CA LYS A 20 5.99 6.57 9.42
C LYS A 20 7.33 6.53 8.69
N ALA A 21 7.28 6.51 7.37
CA ALA A 21 8.39 6.40 6.43
C ALA A 21 8.79 4.96 6.03
N ASP A 22 8.42 3.94 6.80
CA ASP A 22 8.78 2.56 6.51
C ASP A 22 7.80 1.91 5.51
N ILE A 23 8.27 0.84 4.85
CA ILE A 23 7.45 0.06 3.92
C ILE A 23 6.52 -0.93 4.65
N PHE A 24 6.77 -1.20 5.92
CA PHE A 24 5.99 -2.11 6.75
C PHE A 24 4.61 -1.55 7.10
N GLU A 25 3.70 -2.40 7.58
CA GLU A 25 2.31 -2.03 7.87
C GLU A 25 2.18 -0.84 8.83
N GLY A 26 3.06 -0.73 9.84
CA GLY A 26 3.07 0.42 10.75
C GLY A 26 3.41 1.76 10.09
N GLY A 27 3.99 1.74 8.89
CA GLY A 27 4.23 2.93 8.07
C GLY A 27 3.03 3.41 7.27
N HIS A 28 2.02 2.55 7.07
CA HIS A 28 0.91 2.79 6.14
C HIS A 28 -0.46 2.68 6.78
N ARG A 29 -0.62 1.87 7.82
CA ARG A 29 -1.90 1.75 8.50
C ARG A 29 -2.17 2.95 9.39
N VAL A 30 -3.28 3.62 9.10
CA VAL A 30 -3.78 4.75 9.89
C VAL A 30 -5.24 4.51 10.25
N PRO A 31 -5.73 5.02 11.40
CA PRO A 31 -7.15 5.01 11.71
C PRO A 31 -7.94 5.75 10.63
N PHE A 32 -8.99 5.11 10.12
CA PHE A 32 -9.93 5.73 9.19
C PHE A 32 -11.34 5.59 9.77
N ILE A 33 -11.92 6.69 10.21
CA ILE A 33 -13.20 6.75 10.92
C ILE A 33 -14.12 7.69 10.17
N VAL A 34 -15.30 7.18 9.79
CA VAL A 34 -16.32 7.96 9.08
C VAL A 34 -17.59 8.02 9.92
N LYS A 35 -18.17 9.22 10.02
CA LYS A 35 -19.47 9.42 10.62
C LYS A 35 -20.41 10.06 9.60
N TRP A 36 -21.45 9.33 9.23
CA TRP A 36 -22.48 9.83 8.32
C TRP A 36 -23.86 9.40 8.80
N PRO A 37 -24.48 10.18 9.68
CA PRO A 37 -25.80 9.87 10.23
C PRO A 37 -26.82 9.60 9.10
N LYS A 38 -27.72 8.64 9.30
CA LYS A 38 -28.75 8.18 8.34
C LYS A 38 -28.23 7.38 7.13
N LYS A 39 -26.92 7.30 6.90
CA LYS A 39 -26.33 6.53 5.78
C LYS A 39 -25.44 5.41 6.27
N ILE A 40 -24.66 5.64 7.31
CA ILE A 40 -23.78 4.65 7.92
C ILE A 40 -24.32 4.34 9.32
N GLU A 41 -24.58 3.06 9.57
CA GLU A 41 -25.01 2.57 10.88
C GLU A 41 -23.87 2.71 11.89
N ALA A 42 -24.18 3.21 13.08
CA ALA A 42 -23.20 3.35 14.15
C ALA A 42 -22.61 1.99 14.55
N GLY A 43 -21.30 1.94 14.79
CA GLY A 43 -20.59 0.73 15.16
C GLY A 43 -20.25 -0.20 13.98
N THR A 44 -20.56 0.18 12.74
CA THR A 44 -20.14 -0.59 11.55
C THR A 44 -18.62 -0.63 11.44
N ILE A 45 -18.08 -1.83 11.21
CA ILE A 45 -16.65 -2.08 10.95
C ILE A 45 -16.53 -2.73 9.58
N SER A 46 -15.52 -2.35 8.81
CA SER A 46 -15.18 -2.95 7.54
C SER A 46 -13.68 -3.30 7.49
N ASP A 47 -13.35 -4.47 6.97
CA ASP A 47 -12.00 -4.97 6.72
C ASP A 47 -11.55 -4.79 5.26
N LYS A 48 -12.35 -4.11 4.46
CA LYS A 48 -12.02 -3.84 3.06
C LYS A 48 -10.76 -3.00 2.94
N ILE A 49 -9.93 -3.35 1.95
CA ILE A 49 -8.72 -2.59 1.63
C ILE A 49 -9.13 -1.26 1.01
N ILE A 50 -8.68 -0.17 1.61
CA ILE A 50 -8.88 1.20 1.14
C ILE A 50 -7.55 1.96 1.16
N CYS A 51 -7.48 3.02 0.39
CA CYS A 51 -6.38 3.99 0.41
C CYS A 51 -6.94 5.40 0.65
N THR A 52 -6.12 6.30 1.17
CA THR A 52 -6.53 7.72 1.30
C THR A 52 -6.75 8.41 -0.04
N THR A 53 -6.11 7.92 -1.12
CA THR A 53 -6.36 8.35 -2.50
C THR A 53 -7.81 8.10 -2.93
N ASP A 54 -8.51 7.14 -2.32
CA ASP A 54 -9.89 6.77 -2.66
C ASP A 54 -10.91 7.86 -2.28
N LEU A 55 -10.50 8.87 -1.51
CA LEU A 55 -11.35 10.00 -1.17
C LEU A 55 -11.78 10.80 -2.42
N LEU A 56 -10.93 10.93 -3.43
CA LEU A 56 -11.26 11.67 -4.65
C LEU A 56 -12.46 11.04 -5.38
N ALA A 57 -12.35 9.75 -5.72
CA ALA A 57 -13.45 9.04 -6.39
C ALA A 57 -14.70 8.95 -5.50
N THR A 58 -14.53 8.82 -4.17
CA THR A 58 -15.65 8.81 -3.24
C THR A 58 -16.40 10.14 -3.24
N CYS A 59 -15.69 11.27 -3.22
CA CYS A 59 -16.31 12.60 -3.28
C CYS A 59 -16.99 12.85 -4.63
N ALA A 60 -16.36 12.44 -5.73
CA ALA A 60 -16.96 12.55 -7.05
C ALA A 60 -18.27 11.76 -7.14
N ASP A 61 -18.26 10.53 -6.66
CA ASP A 61 -19.43 9.62 -6.63
C ASP A 61 -20.56 10.19 -5.76
N LEU A 62 -20.23 10.73 -4.59
CA LEU A 62 -21.20 11.42 -3.72
C LEU A 62 -21.87 12.63 -4.38
N MET A 63 -21.15 13.31 -5.26
CA MET A 63 -21.65 14.47 -6.01
C MET A 63 -22.32 14.08 -7.32
N GLY A 64 -22.40 12.80 -7.67
CA GLY A 64 -22.88 12.31 -8.96
C GLY A 64 -22.01 12.74 -10.13
N LYS A 65 -20.71 12.94 -9.91
CA LYS A 65 -19.74 13.31 -10.94
C LYS A 65 -18.99 12.09 -11.42
N VAL A 66 -18.83 11.97 -12.72
CA VAL A 66 -17.96 10.98 -13.35
C VAL A 66 -16.58 11.62 -13.50
N LEU A 67 -15.56 10.97 -13.00
CA LEU A 67 -14.17 11.37 -13.21
C LEU A 67 -13.78 11.10 -14.67
N LEU A 68 -12.97 11.98 -15.23
CA LEU A 68 -12.37 11.77 -16.55
C LEU A 68 -11.32 10.67 -16.49
N ASP A 69 -10.95 10.11 -17.63
CA ASP A 69 -10.04 8.97 -17.69
C ASP A 69 -8.63 9.26 -17.15
N ASN A 70 -8.23 10.53 -17.15
CA ASN A 70 -6.98 11.05 -16.58
C ASN A 70 -7.17 11.71 -15.21
N GLU A 71 -8.23 11.39 -14.49
CA GLU A 71 -8.50 11.89 -13.14
C GLU A 71 -8.67 10.72 -12.18
N GLY A 72 -7.90 10.72 -11.10
CA GLY A 72 -8.00 9.71 -10.06
C GLY A 72 -7.65 8.30 -10.50
N GLU A 73 -6.57 8.15 -11.25
CA GLU A 73 -6.09 6.90 -11.86
C GLU A 73 -5.89 5.77 -10.85
N ASP A 74 -5.69 6.14 -9.58
CA ASP A 74 -5.53 5.21 -8.46
C ASP A 74 -6.61 5.37 -7.40
N SER A 75 -7.75 5.98 -7.73
CA SER A 75 -8.82 6.29 -6.78
C SER A 75 -10.06 5.43 -7.04
N PHE A 76 -10.48 4.68 -6.03
CA PHE A 76 -11.69 3.85 -6.05
C PHE A 76 -12.72 4.43 -5.08
N SER A 77 -13.98 4.52 -5.49
CA SER A 77 -15.03 4.99 -4.58
C SER A 77 -15.21 4.03 -3.40
N MET A 78 -15.15 4.57 -2.19
CA MET A 78 -15.49 3.87 -0.95
C MET A 78 -16.99 3.91 -0.64
N LEU A 79 -17.80 4.58 -1.45
CA LEU A 79 -19.23 4.73 -1.19
C LEU A 79 -19.94 3.38 -1.03
N PRO A 80 -19.67 2.33 -1.84
CA PRO A 80 -20.25 1.02 -1.63
C PRO A 80 -19.90 0.38 -0.28
N VAL A 81 -18.72 0.68 0.26
CA VAL A 81 -18.33 0.23 1.60
C VAL A 81 -19.16 0.92 2.68
N PHE A 82 -19.44 2.21 2.51
CA PHE A 82 -20.22 3.00 3.47
C PHE A 82 -21.70 2.62 3.47
N THR A 83 -22.25 2.28 2.30
CA THR A 83 -23.68 1.94 2.15
C THR A 83 -23.96 0.44 2.25
N LYS A 84 -22.94 -0.39 2.50
CA LYS A 84 -23.03 -1.85 2.50
C LYS A 84 -23.45 -2.45 1.14
N GLU A 85 -23.28 -1.73 0.05
CA GLU A 85 -23.56 -2.17 -1.32
C GLU A 85 -22.35 -2.84 -1.98
N THR A 86 -21.57 -3.57 -1.21
CA THR A 86 -20.28 -4.13 -1.61
C THR A 86 -20.35 -5.19 -2.72
N GLU A 87 -21.56 -5.70 -3.01
CA GLU A 87 -21.76 -6.65 -4.11
C GLU A 87 -21.76 -5.97 -5.48
N LYS A 88 -21.95 -4.66 -5.52
CA LYS A 88 -22.23 -3.96 -6.76
C LYS A 88 -21.02 -3.50 -7.52
N ASN A 89 -19.80 -3.46 -6.97
CA ASN A 89 -18.68 -3.10 -7.86
C ASN A 89 -17.36 -2.69 -7.20
N HIS A 90 -16.33 -2.97 -7.90
CA HIS A 90 -15.08 -2.20 -8.10
C HIS A 90 -14.39 -1.69 -6.84
N LEU A 91 -14.48 -2.49 -5.78
CA LEU A 91 -13.59 -2.26 -4.67
C LEU A 91 -12.16 -2.54 -5.14
N ARG A 92 -11.24 -1.81 -4.59
CA ARG A 92 -9.82 -2.01 -4.79
C ARG A 92 -9.44 -3.48 -4.57
N SER A 93 -8.88 -4.13 -5.59
CA SER A 93 -8.44 -5.52 -5.49
C SER A 93 -7.03 -5.64 -4.91
N PHE A 94 -6.20 -4.62 -5.09
CA PHE A 94 -4.86 -4.51 -4.53
C PHE A 94 -4.50 -3.05 -4.27
N THR A 95 -3.46 -2.82 -3.49
CA THR A 95 -2.91 -1.48 -3.27
C THR A 95 -1.39 -1.49 -3.46
N ILE A 96 -0.87 -0.42 -4.03
CA ILE A 96 0.56 -0.16 -4.14
C ILE A 96 0.86 1.04 -3.24
N HIS A 97 1.96 0.95 -2.50
CA HIS A 97 2.45 2.04 -1.67
C HIS A 97 3.98 2.04 -1.64
N HIS A 98 4.57 3.12 -1.20
CA HIS A 98 6.01 3.27 -1.16
C HIS A 98 6.48 3.85 0.18
N SER A 99 7.73 3.54 0.51
CA SER A 99 8.42 4.09 1.67
C SER A 99 9.09 5.43 1.33
N ILE A 100 9.70 6.07 2.33
CA ILE A 100 10.36 7.37 2.16
C ILE A 100 11.53 7.33 1.18
N ASN A 101 12.20 6.20 1.02
CA ASN A 101 13.30 6.06 0.06
C ASN A 101 12.83 5.69 -1.36
N GLY A 102 11.52 5.58 -1.58
CA GLY A 102 10.95 5.22 -2.88
C GLY A 102 10.85 3.72 -3.15
N SER A 103 11.15 2.85 -2.17
CA SER A 103 10.90 1.41 -2.32
C SER A 103 9.40 1.12 -2.32
N PHE A 104 8.97 0.19 -3.19
CA PHE A 104 7.56 -0.13 -3.38
C PHE A 104 7.14 -1.41 -2.66
N ALA A 105 5.85 -1.51 -2.39
CA ALA A 105 5.18 -2.72 -2.00
C ALA A 105 3.81 -2.81 -2.67
N ILE A 106 3.36 -4.04 -2.93
CA ILE A 106 2.01 -4.35 -3.37
C ILE A 106 1.33 -5.28 -2.35
N ARG A 107 0.07 -5.01 -2.04
CA ARG A 107 -0.77 -5.85 -1.21
C ARG A 107 -2.02 -6.26 -1.96
N LYS A 108 -2.30 -7.57 -1.97
CA LYS A 108 -3.56 -8.14 -2.47
C LYS A 108 -4.09 -9.16 -1.44
N GLY A 109 -5.29 -8.93 -0.95
CA GLY A 109 -5.87 -9.76 0.10
C GLY A 109 -4.96 -9.83 1.33
N ASP A 110 -4.60 -11.05 1.72
CA ASP A 110 -3.76 -11.32 2.89
C ASP A 110 -2.25 -11.20 2.61
N TYR A 111 -1.84 -11.10 1.35
CA TYR A 111 -0.42 -11.10 1.00
C TYR A 111 0.10 -9.72 0.63
N LYS A 112 1.31 -9.44 1.10
CA LYS A 112 2.06 -8.22 0.79
C LYS A 112 3.45 -8.57 0.30
N PHE A 113 3.80 -8.11 -0.89
CA PHE A 113 5.12 -8.24 -1.47
C PHE A 113 5.87 -6.90 -1.44
N ILE A 114 7.09 -6.90 -0.96
CA ILE A 114 7.93 -5.71 -0.77
C ILE A 114 9.16 -5.83 -1.67
N PHE A 115 9.42 -4.81 -2.47
CA PHE A 115 10.48 -4.75 -3.47
C PHE A 115 11.77 -4.12 -2.94
N CYS A 116 12.12 -4.37 -1.68
CA CYS A 116 13.38 -3.92 -1.12
C CYS A 116 13.82 -4.77 0.08
N ARG A 117 15.09 -4.64 0.43
CA ARG A 117 15.66 -5.16 1.67
C ARG A 117 15.29 -4.27 2.86
N GLY A 118 14.99 -4.88 4.01
CA GLY A 118 14.74 -4.16 5.24
C GLY A 118 13.51 -3.25 5.20
N SER A 119 13.57 -2.15 5.93
CA SER A 119 12.42 -1.27 6.18
C SER A 119 12.07 -0.32 5.03
N GLY A 120 12.95 -0.12 4.06
CA GLY A 120 12.78 0.94 3.06
C GLY A 120 12.75 2.36 3.66
N GLY A 121 12.93 2.51 4.96
CA GLY A 121 12.74 3.76 5.69
C GLY A 121 13.70 3.96 6.86
N TRP A 122 13.15 4.38 7.98
CA TRP A 122 13.95 4.82 9.13
C TRP A 122 14.12 3.76 10.21
N SER A 123 13.25 2.75 10.26
CA SER A 123 13.34 1.66 11.24
C SER A 123 14.39 0.63 10.83
N PHE A 124 14.80 -0.16 11.81
CA PHE A 124 15.70 -1.30 11.59
C PHE A 124 14.95 -2.46 10.88
N PRO A 125 15.62 -3.15 9.94
CA PRO A 125 16.91 -2.91 9.29
C PRO A 125 16.85 -1.75 8.29
N ARG A 126 17.78 -0.81 8.37
CA ARG A 126 17.76 0.39 7.53
C ARG A 126 18.34 0.13 6.15
N PRO A 127 17.74 0.68 5.09
CA PRO A 127 18.28 0.55 3.74
C PRO A 127 19.69 1.16 3.63
N GLY A 128 20.58 0.46 2.90
CA GLY A 128 21.97 0.91 2.68
C GLY A 128 22.83 0.87 3.95
N LYS A 129 22.44 0.12 4.96
CA LYS A 129 23.24 -0.16 6.15
C LYS A 129 23.61 -1.64 6.22
N LYS A 130 24.70 -1.95 6.90
CA LYS A 130 25.24 -3.31 7.03
C LYS A 130 24.17 -4.34 7.48
N GLU A 131 23.28 -3.94 8.36
CA GLU A 131 22.19 -4.80 8.83
C GLU A 131 21.18 -5.22 7.77
N ALA A 132 21.19 -4.57 6.60
CA ALA A 132 20.31 -4.92 5.48
C ALA A 132 21.04 -5.64 4.33
N GLU A 133 22.36 -5.69 4.33
CA GLU A 133 23.15 -6.23 3.20
C GLU A 133 22.89 -7.73 2.96
N ASP A 134 22.79 -8.51 4.04
CA ASP A 134 22.59 -9.97 3.97
C ASP A 134 21.11 -10.38 3.94
N LEU A 135 20.18 -9.42 3.94
CA LEU A 135 18.75 -9.72 3.86
C LEU A 135 18.33 -10.08 2.44
N PRO A 136 17.29 -10.91 2.27
CA PRO A 136 16.69 -11.16 0.97
C PRO A 136 16.33 -9.85 0.26
N GLU A 137 16.55 -9.82 -1.04
CA GLU A 137 16.26 -8.65 -1.88
C GLU A 137 14.79 -8.25 -1.86
N PHE A 138 13.92 -9.24 -1.75
CA PHE A 138 12.48 -9.08 -1.67
C PHE A 138 11.92 -9.70 -0.40
N GLN A 139 10.70 -9.29 -0.05
CA GLN A 139 10.00 -9.80 1.12
C GLN A 139 8.55 -10.11 0.75
N LEU A 140 8.04 -11.24 1.25
CA LEU A 140 6.64 -11.63 1.12
C LEU A 140 6.09 -11.97 2.50
N TYR A 141 4.95 -11.40 2.86
CA TYR A 141 4.30 -11.63 4.14
C TYR A 141 2.85 -12.04 3.96
N ASN A 142 2.35 -12.92 4.83
CA ASN A 142 0.95 -13.20 5.00
C ASN A 142 0.42 -12.39 6.20
N LEU A 143 -0.20 -11.26 5.94
CA LEU A 143 -0.63 -10.32 6.97
C LEU A 143 -1.77 -10.82 7.86
N LYS A 144 -2.50 -11.85 7.43
CA LYS A 144 -3.54 -12.49 8.25
C LYS A 144 -2.93 -13.29 9.39
N ASN A 145 -1.86 -14.04 9.10
CA ASN A 145 -1.21 -14.92 10.07
C ASN A 145 -0.01 -14.24 10.75
N ASP A 146 0.59 -13.26 10.09
CA ASP A 146 1.75 -12.51 10.54
C ASP A 146 1.56 -11.00 10.31
N PRO A 147 0.67 -10.35 11.06
CA PRO A 147 0.44 -8.90 10.95
C PRO A 147 1.65 -8.06 11.36
N LYS A 148 2.65 -8.68 11.99
CA LYS A 148 3.90 -8.05 12.42
C LYS A 148 5.01 -8.14 11.37
N GLU A 149 4.75 -8.82 10.23
CA GLU A 149 5.74 -8.95 9.14
C GLU A 149 7.10 -9.50 9.62
N MET A 150 7.07 -10.57 10.44
CA MET A 150 8.26 -11.17 11.02
C MET A 150 8.79 -12.37 10.25
N ILE A 151 7.90 -13.05 9.47
CA ILE A 151 8.21 -14.30 8.77
C ILE A 151 8.22 -14.01 7.27
N ASN A 152 9.42 -13.77 6.71
CA ASN A 152 9.56 -13.60 5.27
C ASN A 152 9.34 -14.94 4.52
N LEU A 153 8.34 -14.95 3.64
CA LEU A 153 7.94 -16.09 2.83
C LEU A 153 8.50 -16.02 1.39
N TYR A 154 9.33 -15.02 1.08
CA TYR A 154 9.94 -14.90 -0.25
C TYR A 154 10.71 -16.17 -0.65
N GLY A 155 10.48 -16.64 -1.88
CA GLY A 155 11.02 -17.88 -2.41
C GLY A 155 10.23 -19.13 -2.02
N LYS A 156 9.20 -19.02 -1.16
CA LYS A 156 8.40 -20.17 -0.69
C LYS A 156 7.04 -20.28 -1.37
N LEU A 157 6.53 -19.22 -1.96
CA LEU A 157 5.20 -19.16 -2.57
C LEU A 157 5.24 -18.58 -4.00
N PRO A 158 5.93 -19.24 -4.96
CA PRO A 158 6.22 -18.67 -6.28
C PRO A 158 4.98 -18.27 -7.08
N LYS A 159 3.84 -18.94 -6.90
CA LYS A 159 2.60 -18.56 -7.59
C LYS A 159 2.09 -17.18 -7.12
N ILE A 160 2.11 -16.95 -5.82
CA ILE A 160 1.66 -15.67 -5.21
C ILE A 160 2.67 -14.57 -5.56
N GLU A 161 3.95 -14.87 -5.49
CA GLU A 161 5.02 -13.92 -5.86
C GLU A 161 4.86 -13.44 -7.29
N ASN A 162 4.74 -14.40 -8.24
CA ASN A 162 4.57 -14.08 -9.66
C ASN A 162 3.29 -13.27 -9.94
N GLU A 163 2.19 -13.60 -9.27
CA GLU A 163 0.94 -12.86 -9.39
C GLU A 163 1.11 -11.40 -8.94
N LEU A 164 1.67 -11.18 -7.75
CA LEU A 164 1.87 -9.85 -7.20
C LEU A 164 2.86 -9.02 -8.02
N ILE A 165 3.94 -9.64 -8.49
CA ILE A 165 4.92 -8.99 -9.38
C ILE A 165 4.27 -8.60 -10.71
N ALA A 166 3.47 -9.48 -11.30
CA ALA A 166 2.78 -9.18 -12.56
C ALA A 166 1.80 -8.02 -12.41
N LEU A 167 1.00 -8.01 -11.33
CA LEU A 167 0.08 -6.90 -11.03
C LEU A 167 0.82 -5.58 -10.82
N PHE A 168 1.94 -5.60 -10.08
CA PHE A 168 2.76 -4.41 -9.88
C PHE A 168 3.31 -3.87 -11.20
N LYS A 169 3.91 -4.75 -12.03
CA LYS A 169 4.44 -4.37 -13.35
C LYS A 169 3.37 -3.77 -14.24
N ALA A 170 2.20 -4.40 -14.32
CA ALA A 170 1.09 -3.93 -15.11
C ALA A 170 0.62 -2.54 -14.66
N ALA A 171 0.42 -2.33 -13.36
CA ALA A 171 0.00 -1.03 -12.83
C ALA A 171 1.00 0.09 -13.15
N ILE A 172 2.32 -0.19 -13.06
CA ILE A 172 3.35 0.78 -13.42
C ILE A 172 3.36 1.07 -14.93
N GLN A 173 3.23 0.03 -15.76
CA GLN A 173 3.22 0.19 -17.22
C GLN A 173 1.96 0.92 -17.71
N GLU A 174 0.83 0.63 -17.11
CA GLU A 174 -0.44 1.31 -17.42
C GLU A 174 -0.56 2.70 -16.81
N GLY A 175 0.29 3.03 -15.81
CA GLY A 175 0.27 4.31 -15.09
C GLY A 175 -1.00 4.51 -14.27
N ARG A 176 -1.69 3.41 -13.90
CA ARG A 176 -2.94 3.42 -13.12
C ARG A 176 -3.26 2.06 -12.51
N THR A 177 -4.11 2.04 -11.49
CA THR A 177 -4.66 0.83 -10.88
C THR A 177 -6.16 0.65 -11.15
N THR A 178 -6.85 1.69 -11.61
CA THR A 178 -8.26 1.65 -12.05
C THR A 178 -8.38 1.22 -13.50
N ALA A 179 -9.57 0.82 -13.94
CA ALA A 179 -9.85 0.57 -15.35
C ALA A 179 -9.83 1.87 -16.16
N GLY A 180 -9.35 1.83 -17.40
CA GLY A 180 -9.32 2.96 -18.32
C GLY A 180 -8.13 2.92 -19.28
N LEU A 181 -7.91 3.97 -20.05
CA LEU A 181 -6.78 4.08 -20.95
C LEU A 181 -5.46 4.25 -20.16
N PRO A 182 -4.35 3.66 -20.63
CA PRO A 182 -3.06 3.87 -20.00
C PRO A 182 -2.71 5.35 -19.86
N GLN A 183 -2.18 5.70 -18.69
CA GLN A 183 -1.76 7.05 -18.38
C GLN A 183 -0.24 7.14 -18.32
N LYS A 184 0.29 8.29 -18.64
CA LYS A 184 1.73 8.54 -18.58
C LYS A 184 2.13 8.75 -17.11
N ASN A 185 3.07 7.94 -16.65
CA ASN A 185 3.70 8.18 -15.35
C ASN A 185 4.41 9.54 -15.33
N TYR A 186 4.17 10.30 -14.28
CA TYR A 186 4.81 11.60 -14.10
C TYR A 186 6.20 11.41 -13.48
N SER A 187 7.23 11.73 -14.25
CA SER A 187 8.58 11.86 -13.72
C SER A 187 8.74 13.26 -13.12
N SER A 188 8.67 13.39 -11.79
CA SER A 188 8.84 14.70 -11.19
C SER A 188 10.27 15.19 -11.36
N HIS A 189 10.44 16.38 -11.91
CA HIS A 189 11.73 17.09 -11.91
C HIS A 189 12.16 17.57 -10.51
N PHE A 190 11.36 17.31 -9.49
CA PHE A 190 11.61 17.68 -8.10
C PHE A 190 12.42 16.64 -7.32
N SER A 191 12.68 15.46 -7.89
CA SER A 191 13.51 14.44 -7.27
C SER A 191 14.89 14.40 -7.92
N SER A 192 15.94 14.46 -7.10
CA SER A 192 17.32 14.20 -7.54
C SER A 192 17.56 12.73 -7.95
N ARG A 193 16.55 11.88 -7.82
CA ARG A 193 16.59 10.46 -8.21
C ARG A 193 15.57 10.22 -9.30
N PRO A 194 15.96 9.49 -10.37
CA PRO A 194 14.98 9.07 -11.38
C PRO A 194 13.92 8.19 -10.73
N TRP A 195 12.67 8.35 -11.19
CA TRP A 195 11.59 7.48 -10.79
C TRP A 195 11.60 6.23 -11.67
N GLU A 196 12.20 5.18 -11.17
CA GLU A 196 12.42 3.92 -11.88
C GLU A 196 11.89 2.74 -11.05
N PRO A 197 10.56 2.63 -10.86
CA PRO A 197 9.98 1.60 -9.99
C PRO A 197 10.22 0.18 -10.50
N LEU A 198 10.51 0.02 -11.80
CA LEU A 198 10.80 -1.28 -12.42
C LEU A 198 12.29 -1.64 -12.42
N ALA A 199 13.20 -0.73 -12.06
CA ALA A 199 14.64 -0.98 -12.03
C ALA A 199 15.04 -2.16 -11.14
N VAL A 200 14.24 -2.50 -10.15
CA VAL A 200 14.45 -3.68 -9.28
C VAL A 200 14.38 -5.01 -10.05
N PHE A 201 13.88 -5.01 -11.29
CA PHE A 201 13.78 -6.21 -12.14
C PHE A 201 14.80 -6.24 -13.27
N GLU A 202 15.55 -5.16 -13.52
CA GLU A 202 16.45 -5.05 -14.68
C GLU A 202 17.79 -5.73 -14.47
N ASN A 203 18.15 -6.02 -13.23
CA ASN A 203 19.42 -6.66 -12.87
C ASN A 203 19.30 -8.19 -12.68
N LYS A 204 18.33 -8.85 -13.35
CA LYS A 204 18.12 -10.30 -13.25
C LYS A 204 18.11 -10.96 -14.60
#